data_60dadaa309d0e2d060e9df3b1564bcfe
#
_entry.id   60dadaa309d0e2d060e9df3b1564bcfe
#
_cell.length_a   1.000
_cell.length_b   1.000
_cell.length_c   1.000
_cell.angle_alpha   90.00
_cell.angle_beta   90.00
_cell.angle_gamma   90.00
#
_symmetry.space_group_name_H-M   'P 1'
#
loop_
_entity.id
_entity.type
_entity.pdbx_description
1 polymer ?
#
loop_
_entity_poly.entity_id
_entity_poly.type
_entity_poly.pdbx_seq_one_letter_code
_entity_poly.pdbx_strand_id
1 'polypeptide(L)'
;INSPTKPTHFIMSANPSFSSDELEIVEGSILGNHYKVEAFLGEGGFGIVAKCRDTRTNRAVAIKVNKSRPDILQQAKLEIFILEQLRRLDPDAANIVKWDGFFQDGERVCLNFELLDQCLWDYIRDRNNKGLPISEVRPILGQLTNALSHLGSVGIVHADLKSRNIMVVNRHESPIKVKLIDFGLACPASAVMPGDRVGTVGYCAPEVMLGLPFNEASDMWSLGLVAVELGTGVPLYPGNEDYDVLKFIIETQGQPPDHVLDSGVYTEDYFIEDNYKQQRPENGQRLFVSLIKQMLALDANQRITPSEVLRHPFFDPKSSLCIDTSMLALIGDHLIVGVEFNLI
;
A
#
# COMPACT_ATOMS: atom_id res chain seq x y z
N ILE A 1 27.36 23.09 -30.07
CA ILE A 1 26.10 22.37 -30.26
C ILE A 1 25.99 21.48 -29.02
N ASN A 2 25.31 21.97 -27.98
CA ASN A 2 25.13 21.29 -26.72
C ASN A 2 23.96 20.31 -26.84
N SER A 3 24.21 19.03 -26.57
CA SER A 3 23.17 18.00 -26.37
C SER A 3 22.41 18.28 -25.08
N PRO A 4 21.08 18.13 -25.06
CA PRO A 4 20.34 18.25 -23.79
C PRO A 4 20.63 17.05 -22.90
N THR A 5 21.03 17.33 -21.66
CA THR A 5 21.12 16.36 -20.58
C THR A 5 19.72 15.78 -20.30
N LYS A 6 19.58 14.47 -20.43
CA LYS A 6 18.36 13.72 -20.05
C LYS A 6 18.06 13.94 -18.56
N PRO A 7 16.80 14.14 -18.17
CA PRO A 7 16.44 14.17 -16.76
C PRO A 7 16.70 12.80 -16.13
N THR A 8 17.27 12.81 -14.94
CA THR A 8 17.58 11.61 -14.14
C THR A 8 16.28 10.98 -13.69
N HIS A 9 15.89 9.89 -14.32
CA HIS A 9 14.75 9.07 -13.89
C HIS A 9 15.06 8.43 -12.54
N PHE A 10 14.26 8.72 -11.54
CA PHE A 10 14.26 7.98 -10.29
C PHE A 10 13.56 6.63 -10.51
N ILE A 11 14.32 5.63 -10.92
CA ILE A 11 13.87 4.24 -10.92
C ILE A 11 14.17 3.70 -9.51
N MET A 12 13.17 3.66 -8.64
CA MET A 12 13.25 2.88 -7.40
C MET A 12 12.71 1.48 -7.64
N SER A 13 13.46 0.68 -8.38
CA SER A 13 13.33 -0.77 -8.39
C SER A 13 14.11 -1.32 -7.19
N ALA A 14 13.43 -1.95 -6.25
CA ALA A 14 14.06 -2.67 -5.16
C ALA A 14 14.63 -4.00 -5.65
N ASN A 15 15.80 -3.96 -6.29
CA ASN A 15 16.65 -5.13 -6.44
C ASN A 15 17.82 -5.02 -5.47
N PRO A 16 18.08 -6.03 -4.61
CA PRO A 16 19.16 -5.97 -3.65
C PRO A 16 20.50 -6.25 -4.33
N SER A 17 21.23 -5.21 -4.71
CA SER A 17 22.66 -5.32 -4.93
C SER A 17 23.36 -5.00 -3.61
N PHE A 18 23.95 -6.02 -2.99
CA PHE A 18 24.74 -5.93 -1.80
C PHE A 18 25.90 -4.96 -2.00
N SER A 19 25.91 -3.84 -1.28
CA SER A 19 27.08 -3.02 -1.00
C SER A 19 27.09 -2.66 0.48
N SER A 20 28.26 -2.69 1.06
CA SER A 20 28.66 -2.69 2.47
C SER A 20 28.32 -1.41 3.26
N ASP A 21 27.07 -1.06 3.40
CA ASP A 21 26.57 -0.13 4.42
C ASP A 21 25.58 -0.90 5.31
N GLU A 22 26.07 -1.95 5.96
CA GLU A 22 25.30 -2.70 6.95
C GLU A 22 25.01 -1.78 8.14
N LEU A 23 23.75 -1.38 8.25
CA LEU A 23 23.20 -0.77 9.45
C LEU A 23 23.18 -1.81 10.55
N GLU A 24 24.25 -1.91 11.32
CA GLU A 24 24.27 -2.77 12.50
C GLU A 24 23.57 -2.05 13.65
N ILE A 25 22.33 -2.47 13.96
CA ILE A 25 21.63 -2.10 15.17
C ILE A 25 21.75 -3.26 16.14
N VAL A 26 22.42 -3.03 17.26
CA VAL A 26 22.68 -4.06 18.26
C VAL A 26 21.65 -3.96 19.38
N GLU A 27 21.04 -5.10 19.76
CA GLU A 27 20.16 -5.20 20.90
C GLU A 27 20.89 -4.77 22.19
N GLY A 28 20.23 -3.95 23.01
CA GLY A 28 20.82 -3.34 24.20
C GLY A 28 21.55 -2.01 23.97
N SER A 29 21.86 -1.63 22.71
CA SER A 29 22.41 -0.32 22.38
C SER A 29 21.40 0.82 22.62
N ILE A 30 21.90 2.05 22.65
CA ILE A 30 21.08 3.24 22.86
C ILE A 30 21.15 4.13 21.62
N LEU A 31 19.98 4.43 21.03
CA LEU A 31 19.83 5.39 19.97
C LEU A 31 19.43 6.75 20.56
N GLY A 32 19.99 7.84 20.02
CA GLY A 32 19.61 9.20 20.37
C GLY A 32 19.61 9.49 21.86
N ASN A 33 20.55 8.95 22.62
CA ASN A 33 20.81 9.14 24.07
C ASN A 33 19.81 8.46 25.03
N HIS A 34 18.63 7.99 24.62
CA HIS A 34 17.65 7.44 25.57
C HIS A 34 16.71 6.35 25.02
N TYR A 35 16.83 5.95 23.77
CA TYR A 35 16.05 4.85 23.22
C TYR A 35 16.86 3.57 23.23
N LYS A 36 16.64 2.71 24.25
CA LYS A 36 17.30 1.41 24.35
C LYS A 36 16.67 0.42 23.40
N VAL A 37 17.45 -0.16 22.49
CA VAL A 37 17.02 -1.19 21.55
C VAL A 37 16.68 -2.48 22.30
N GLU A 38 15.45 -2.97 22.16
CA GLU A 38 14.96 -4.21 22.76
C GLU A 38 14.86 -5.36 21.75
N ALA A 39 14.54 -5.06 20.51
CA ALA A 39 14.41 -6.07 19.46
C ALA A 39 14.46 -5.45 18.06
N PHE A 40 14.79 -6.24 17.08
CA PHE A 40 14.64 -5.93 15.66
C PHE A 40 13.19 -6.24 15.22
N LEU A 41 12.54 -5.32 14.50
CA LEU A 41 11.17 -5.51 13.98
C LEU A 41 11.12 -5.79 12.49
N GLY A 42 12.05 -5.23 11.72
CA GLY A 42 12.11 -5.45 10.28
C GLY A 42 13.12 -4.56 9.58
N GLU A 43 13.41 -4.89 8.32
CA GLU A 43 14.27 -4.12 7.43
C GLU A 43 13.54 -3.86 6.11
N GLY A 44 13.73 -2.66 5.57
CA GLY A 44 13.27 -2.25 4.25
C GLY A 44 14.36 -1.56 3.44
N GLY A 45 14.03 -1.14 2.23
CA GLY A 45 14.97 -0.45 1.35
C GLY A 45 15.61 0.80 1.98
N PHE A 46 14.88 1.50 2.81
CA PHE A 46 15.30 2.77 3.42
C PHE A 46 16.02 2.61 4.76
N GLY A 47 15.86 1.50 5.45
CA GLY A 47 16.45 1.34 6.79
C GLY A 47 15.87 0.17 7.57
N ILE A 48 16.10 0.23 8.86
CA ILE A 48 15.74 -0.79 9.84
C ILE A 48 14.73 -0.22 10.82
N VAL A 49 13.76 -1.02 11.23
CA VAL A 49 12.83 -0.67 12.31
C VAL A 49 13.15 -1.51 13.54
N ALA A 50 13.37 -0.83 14.67
CA ALA A 50 13.66 -1.47 15.95
C ALA A 50 12.61 -1.14 16.99
N LYS A 51 12.25 -2.13 17.82
CA LYS A 51 11.54 -1.89 19.07
C LYS A 51 12.49 -1.32 20.09
N CYS A 52 12.17 -0.16 20.62
CA CYS A 52 12.99 0.51 21.61
C CYS A 52 12.19 0.83 22.88
N ARG A 53 12.89 0.94 24.00
CA ARG A 53 12.38 1.46 25.25
C ARG A 53 12.90 2.88 25.45
N ASP A 54 12.00 3.85 25.51
CA ASP A 54 12.37 5.20 25.96
C ASP A 54 12.68 5.14 27.46
N THR A 55 13.94 5.32 27.83
CA THR A 55 14.43 5.21 29.21
C THR A 55 13.92 6.34 30.12
N ARG A 56 13.41 7.43 29.56
CA ARG A 56 12.84 8.56 30.31
C ARG A 56 11.38 8.36 30.68
N THR A 57 10.61 7.76 29.81
CA THR A 57 9.15 7.57 29.98
C THR A 57 8.76 6.12 30.26
N ASN A 58 9.72 5.18 30.11
CA ASN A 58 9.53 3.73 30.15
C ASN A 58 8.49 3.21 29.12
N ARG A 59 8.22 3.96 28.05
CA ARG A 59 7.32 3.54 26.96
C ARG A 59 8.07 2.75 25.90
N ALA A 60 7.42 1.73 25.37
CA ALA A 60 7.92 1.04 24.17
C ALA A 60 7.50 1.84 22.92
N VAL A 61 8.42 1.99 21.98
CA VAL A 61 8.25 2.72 20.71
C VAL A 61 8.85 1.94 19.56
N ALA A 62 8.47 2.27 18.33
CA ALA A 62 9.11 1.80 17.11
C ALA A 62 10.00 2.92 16.55
N ILE A 63 11.28 2.64 16.37
CA ILE A 63 12.25 3.59 15.79
C ILE A 63 12.65 3.08 14.41
N LYS A 64 12.32 3.86 13.36
CA LYS A 64 12.82 3.64 12.00
C LYS A 64 14.16 4.37 11.86
N VAL A 65 15.23 3.61 11.69
CA VAL A 65 16.60 4.11 11.53
C VAL A 65 16.94 4.07 10.04
N ASN A 66 17.08 5.23 9.42
CA ASN A 66 17.41 5.32 8.00
C ASN A 66 18.91 5.10 7.76
N LYS A 67 19.24 4.49 6.60
CA LYS A 67 20.64 4.35 6.14
C LYS A 67 21.26 5.72 5.87
N SER A 68 22.57 5.87 6.08
CA SER A 68 23.28 7.16 5.93
C SER A 68 23.62 7.53 4.49
N ARG A 69 22.98 6.89 3.49
CA ARG A 69 23.18 7.18 2.08
C ARG A 69 22.48 8.51 1.71
N PRO A 70 23.09 9.34 0.83
CA PRO A 70 22.52 10.64 0.46
C PRO A 70 21.10 10.59 -0.13
N ASP A 71 20.81 9.58 -0.97
CA ASP A 71 19.49 9.34 -1.56
C ASP A 71 18.45 9.00 -0.49
N ILE A 72 18.81 8.15 0.49
CA ILE A 72 17.93 7.77 1.61
C ILE A 72 17.73 8.92 2.59
N LEU A 73 18.76 9.73 2.84
CA LEU A 73 18.62 10.94 3.67
C LEU A 73 17.69 11.96 3.00
N GLN A 74 17.73 12.08 1.69
CA GLN A 74 16.77 12.92 0.96
C GLN A 74 15.35 12.38 1.08
N GLN A 75 15.19 11.05 0.94
CA GLN A 75 13.88 10.40 1.12
C GLN A 75 13.36 10.57 2.56
N ALA A 76 14.21 10.43 3.57
CA ALA A 76 13.84 10.66 4.96
C ALA A 76 13.34 12.10 5.21
N LYS A 77 13.92 13.11 4.53
CA LYS A 77 13.44 14.50 4.62
C LYS A 77 12.05 14.66 4.00
N LEU A 78 11.77 13.97 2.88
CA LEU A 78 10.44 13.98 2.26
C LEU A 78 9.42 13.27 3.17
N GLU A 79 9.78 12.13 3.75
CA GLU A 79 8.92 11.43 4.72
C GLU A 79 8.60 12.31 5.93
N ILE A 80 9.60 12.99 6.51
CA ILE A 80 9.41 13.94 7.61
C ILE A 80 8.48 15.09 7.19
N PHE A 81 8.65 15.64 6.00
CA PHE A 81 7.76 16.69 5.48
C PHE A 81 6.30 16.21 5.41
N ILE A 82 6.05 15.00 4.92
CA ILE A 82 4.71 14.40 4.89
C ILE A 82 4.18 14.20 6.31
N LEU A 83 4.96 13.60 7.19
CA LEU A 83 4.56 13.35 8.59
C LEU A 83 4.21 14.64 9.34
N GLU A 84 4.92 15.75 9.06
CA GLU A 84 4.57 17.07 9.61
C GLU A 84 3.23 17.58 9.06
N GLN A 85 2.88 17.34 7.80
CA GLN A 85 1.54 17.67 7.29
C GLN A 85 0.45 16.82 7.97
N LEU A 86 0.73 15.55 8.23
CA LEU A 86 -0.21 14.63 8.89
C LEU A 86 -0.43 14.93 10.38
N ARG A 87 0.42 15.72 11.03
CA ARG A 87 0.21 16.17 12.41
C ARG A 87 -1.08 16.98 12.62
N ARG A 88 -1.68 17.49 11.54
CA ARG A 88 -2.98 18.17 11.57
C ARG A 88 -4.14 17.22 11.83
N LEU A 89 -3.94 15.93 11.63
CA LEU A 89 -4.91 14.87 11.82
C LEU A 89 -4.74 14.25 13.20
N ASP A 90 -5.85 13.85 13.82
CA ASP A 90 -5.80 12.97 14.98
C ASP A 90 -5.47 11.54 14.49
N PRO A 91 -4.34 10.93 14.91
CA PRO A 91 -3.90 9.65 14.37
C PRO A 91 -4.84 8.50 14.71
N ASP A 92 -5.55 8.54 15.82
CA ASP A 92 -6.50 7.50 16.21
C ASP A 92 -7.81 7.65 15.42
N ALA A 93 -8.31 8.86 15.27
CA ALA A 93 -9.50 9.15 14.47
C ALA A 93 -9.26 8.91 12.97
N ALA A 94 -8.05 9.17 12.47
CA ALA A 94 -7.67 9.01 11.08
C ALA A 94 -7.17 7.61 10.72
N ASN A 95 -7.04 6.69 11.67
CA ASN A 95 -6.46 5.35 11.46
C ASN A 95 -5.08 5.37 10.80
N ILE A 96 -4.23 6.30 11.20
CA ILE A 96 -2.83 6.40 10.79
C ILE A 96 -1.91 6.25 12.00
N VAL A 97 -0.67 5.83 11.77
CA VAL A 97 0.32 5.68 12.84
C VAL A 97 0.63 7.02 13.47
N LYS A 98 0.73 7.03 14.81
CA LYS A 98 1.19 8.22 15.54
C LYS A 98 2.69 8.37 15.37
N TRP A 99 3.10 9.55 14.92
CA TRP A 99 4.49 9.94 14.81
C TRP A 99 4.86 10.94 15.91
N ASP A 100 5.88 10.62 16.71
CA ASP A 100 6.32 11.44 17.86
C ASP A 100 7.57 12.28 17.55
N GLY A 101 7.94 12.38 16.26
CA GLY A 101 9.06 13.21 15.81
C GLY A 101 10.28 12.41 15.35
N PHE A 102 11.39 13.09 15.17
CA PHE A 102 12.64 12.50 14.70
C PHE A 102 13.84 13.02 15.51
N PHE A 103 14.94 12.30 15.43
CA PHE A 103 16.22 12.69 16.02
C PHE A 103 17.38 12.19 15.15
N GLN A 104 18.57 12.69 15.41
CA GLN A 104 19.79 12.20 14.79
C GLN A 104 20.55 11.27 15.75
N ASP A 105 21.11 10.19 15.20
CA ASP A 105 22.00 9.26 15.85
C ASP A 105 23.26 9.10 14.99
N GLY A 106 24.28 9.91 15.27
CA GLY A 106 25.41 10.13 14.38
C GLY A 106 24.94 10.76 13.06
N GLU A 107 25.24 10.10 11.93
CA GLU A 107 24.79 10.55 10.60
C GLU A 107 23.41 9.99 10.20
N ARG A 108 22.78 9.17 11.05
CA ARG A 108 21.52 8.52 10.78
C ARG A 108 20.33 9.38 11.22
N VAL A 109 19.30 9.44 10.39
CA VAL A 109 18.01 10.04 10.75
C VAL A 109 17.11 8.94 11.31
N CYS A 110 16.59 9.14 12.52
CA CYS A 110 15.73 8.19 13.22
C CYS A 110 14.34 8.79 13.38
N LEU A 111 13.30 8.07 12.96
CA LEU A 111 11.90 8.47 13.10
C LEU A 111 11.26 7.68 14.24
N ASN A 112 10.56 8.38 15.14
CA ASN A 112 9.92 7.78 16.32
C ASN A 112 8.42 7.64 16.12
N PHE A 113 7.92 6.39 16.23
CA PHE A 113 6.52 6.05 16.08
C PHE A 113 5.99 5.30 17.31
N GLU A 114 4.68 5.31 17.50
CA GLU A 114 4.03 4.37 18.40
C GLU A 114 4.36 2.92 18.01
N LEU A 115 4.49 2.05 19.00
CA LEU A 115 4.66 0.62 18.76
C LEU A 115 3.28 -0.02 18.54
N LEU A 116 3.11 -0.67 17.41
CA LEU A 116 1.93 -1.45 17.02
C LEU A 116 2.24 -2.95 17.10
N ASP A 117 1.22 -3.81 16.96
CA ASP A 117 1.37 -5.25 17.19
C ASP A 117 2.03 -5.96 15.99
N GLN A 118 1.28 -6.21 14.91
CA GLN A 118 1.80 -6.89 13.71
C GLN A 118 1.14 -6.37 12.45
N CYS A 119 1.78 -6.55 11.28
CA CYS A 119 1.17 -6.16 10.01
C CYS A 119 0.05 -7.12 9.58
N LEU A 120 -0.85 -6.66 8.70
CA LEU A 120 -1.94 -7.49 8.20
C LEU A 120 -1.46 -8.71 7.42
N TRP A 121 -0.33 -8.60 6.71
CA TRP A 121 0.29 -9.74 6.03
C TRP A 121 0.58 -10.88 7.01
N ASP A 122 1.27 -10.60 8.12
CA ASP A 122 1.57 -11.59 9.14
C ASP A 122 0.30 -12.07 9.86
N TYR A 123 -0.66 -11.17 10.08
CA TYR A 123 -1.95 -11.51 10.68
C TYR A 123 -2.76 -12.51 9.84
N ILE A 124 -2.71 -12.41 8.50
CA ILE A 124 -3.33 -13.37 7.56
C ILE A 124 -2.54 -14.68 7.54
N ARG A 125 -1.20 -14.59 7.45
CA ARG A 125 -0.32 -15.76 7.43
C ARG A 125 -0.47 -16.62 8.68
N ASP A 126 -0.57 -16.02 9.85
CA ASP A 126 -0.78 -16.74 11.13
C ASP A 126 -2.12 -17.48 11.18
N ARG A 127 -3.03 -17.18 10.24
CA ARG A 127 -4.31 -17.88 10.00
C ARG A 127 -4.25 -18.85 8.83
N ASN A 128 -3.05 -19.31 8.45
CA ASN A 128 -2.80 -20.25 7.36
C ASN A 128 -3.28 -19.74 5.98
N ASN A 129 -3.25 -18.45 5.73
CA ASN A 129 -3.66 -17.80 4.47
C ASN A 129 -5.08 -18.18 4.01
N LYS A 130 -6.00 -18.42 4.94
CA LYS A 130 -7.39 -18.81 4.62
C LYS A 130 -8.33 -17.62 4.38
N GLY A 131 -7.80 -16.40 4.34
CA GLY A 131 -8.61 -15.20 4.34
C GLY A 131 -9.31 -14.95 5.70
N LEU A 132 -9.81 -13.75 5.88
CA LEU A 132 -10.48 -13.33 7.10
C LEU A 132 -12.00 -13.42 6.96
N PRO A 133 -12.72 -13.69 8.05
CA PRO A 133 -14.18 -13.63 8.02
C PRO A 133 -14.65 -12.20 7.74
N ILE A 134 -15.82 -12.06 7.14
CA ILE A 134 -16.36 -10.74 6.76
C ILE A 134 -16.55 -9.81 7.96
N SER A 135 -16.76 -10.38 9.15
CA SER A 135 -16.85 -9.64 10.41
C SER A 135 -15.55 -8.94 10.79
N GLU A 136 -14.39 -9.40 10.27
CA GLU A 136 -13.09 -8.74 10.39
C GLU A 136 -12.77 -7.89 9.15
N VAL A 137 -13.05 -8.38 7.94
CA VAL A 137 -12.78 -7.64 6.68
C VAL A 137 -13.51 -6.29 6.65
N ARG A 138 -14.81 -6.28 6.98
CA ARG A 138 -15.62 -5.05 6.94
C ARG A 138 -15.08 -3.92 7.83
N PRO A 139 -14.80 -4.12 9.13
CA PRO A 139 -14.23 -3.05 9.95
C PRO A 139 -12.82 -2.64 9.53
N ILE A 140 -11.98 -3.56 9.03
CA ILE A 140 -10.66 -3.23 8.49
C ILE A 140 -10.79 -2.30 7.29
N LEU A 141 -11.61 -2.67 6.30
CA LEU A 141 -11.82 -1.84 5.09
C LEU A 141 -12.44 -0.48 5.43
N GLY A 142 -13.38 -0.44 6.37
CA GLY A 142 -13.95 0.83 6.83
C GLY A 142 -12.89 1.77 7.43
N GLN A 143 -12.00 1.25 8.26
CA GLN A 143 -10.90 2.02 8.87
C GLN A 143 -9.88 2.48 7.82
N LEU A 144 -9.51 1.64 6.86
CA LEU A 144 -8.56 2.01 5.79
C LEU A 144 -9.17 3.04 4.83
N THR A 145 -10.44 2.89 4.48
CA THR A 145 -11.17 3.90 3.69
C THR A 145 -11.23 5.24 4.42
N ASN A 146 -11.45 5.22 5.75
CA ASN A 146 -11.39 6.40 6.59
C ASN A 146 -9.99 7.04 6.57
N ALA A 147 -8.92 6.23 6.65
CA ALA A 147 -7.55 6.72 6.56
C ALA A 147 -7.30 7.43 5.21
N LEU A 148 -7.67 6.80 4.09
CA LEU A 148 -7.53 7.41 2.77
C LEU A 148 -8.36 8.69 2.61
N SER A 149 -9.56 8.76 3.19
CA SER A 149 -10.37 9.99 3.22
C SER A 149 -9.65 11.12 3.94
N HIS A 150 -9.00 10.84 5.07
CA HIS A 150 -8.23 11.83 5.83
C HIS A 150 -6.96 12.28 5.07
N LEU A 151 -6.22 11.34 4.44
CA LEU A 151 -5.06 11.68 3.61
C LEU A 151 -5.47 12.58 2.44
N GLY A 152 -6.55 12.25 1.73
CA GLY A 152 -7.09 13.08 0.65
C GLY A 152 -7.52 14.46 1.11
N SER A 153 -8.04 14.62 2.35
CA SER A 153 -8.42 15.92 2.90
C SER A 153 -7.24 16.90 3.09
N VAL A 154 -6.02 16.36 3.16
CA VAL A 154 -4.77 17.14 3.24
C VAL A 154 -3.95 17.05 1.95
N GLY A 155 -4.51 16.45 0.87
CA GLY A 155 -3.90 16.36 -0.45
C GLY A 155 -2.69 15.43 -0.53
N ILE A 156 -2.64 14.38 0.32
CA ILE A 156 -1.55 13.40 0.37
C ILE A 156 -2.00 12.08 -0.26
N VAL A 157 -1.16 11.54 -1.14
CA VAL A 157 -1.24 10.17 -1.67
C VAL A 157 -0.26 9.32 -0.88
N HIS A 158 -0.70 8.15 -0.39
CA HIS A 158 0.17 7.22 0.34
C HIS A 158 1.20 6.56 -0.59
N ALA A 159 0.75 6.20 -1.78
CA ALA A 159 1.53 5.66 -2.90
C ALA A 159 2.20 4.29 -2.68
N ASP A 160 2.07 3.67 -1.50
CA ASP A 160 2.57 2.30 -1.22
C ASP A 160 1.65 1.52 -0.27
N LEU A 161 0.33 1.60 -0.49
CA LEU A 161 -0.65 0.86 0.30
C LEU A 161 -0.58 -0.63 -0.04
N LYS A 162 -0.32 -1.45 0.97
CA LYS A 162 -0.24 -2.92 0.90
C LYS A 162 -0.45 -3.52 2.30
N SER A 163 -0.72 -4.82 2.39
CA SER A 163 -0.97 -5.48 3.68
C SER A 163 0.19 -5.40 4.68
N ARG A 164 1.44 -5.27 4.19
CA ARG A 164 2.63 -5.04 5.04
C ARG A 164 2.69 -3.63 5.63
N ASN A 165 2.06 -2.64 5.01
CA ASN A 165 2.02 -1.24 5.46
C ASN A 165 0.73 -0.92 6.24
N ILE A 166 0.02 -1.93 6.70
CA ILE A 166 -1.15 -1.82 7.56
C ILE A 166 -0.88 -2.64 8.83
N MET A 167 -0.91 -1.98 9.99
CA MET A 167 -0.63 -2.64 11.27
C MET A 167 -1.91 -2.82 12.08
N VAL A 168 -2.03 -3.99 12.68
CA VAL A 168 -3.00 -4.26 13.74
C VAL A 168 -2.51 -3.55 15.01
N VAL A 169 -3.40 -2.81 15.68
CA VAL A 169 -3.06 -2.09 16.92
C VAL A 169 -2.85 -3.08 18.06
N ASN A 170 -3.77 -4.03 18.20
CA ASN A 170 -3.71 -5.11 19.18
C ASN A 170 -4.56 -6.30 18.66
N ARG A 171 -3.91 -7.42 18.37
CA ARG A 171 -4.55 -8.64 17.82
C ARG A 171 -5.60 -9.29 18.74
N HIS A 172 -5.61 -8.93 20.01
CA HIS A 172 -6.55 -9.45 21.01
C HIS A 172 -7.76 -8.54 21.22
N GLU A 173 -7.81 -7.39 20.52
CA GLU A 173 -8.93 -6.45 20.62
C GLU A 173 -10.05 -6.82 19.62
N SER A 174 -11.30 -6.70 20.08
CA SER A 174 -12.48 -6.89 19.24
C SER A 174 -13.46 -5.73 19.43
N PRO A 175 -13.90 -5.03 18.36
CA PRO A 175 -13.49 -5.24 16.97
C PRO A 175 -12.02 -4.87 16.74
N ILE A 176 -11.41 -5.53 15.75
CA ILE A 176 -10.02 -5.29 15.38
C ILE A 176 -9.80 -3.83 14.95
N LYS A 177 -8.70 -3.23 15.41
CA LYS A 177 -8.26 -1.91 15.01
C LYS A 177 -7.00 -2.00 14.16
N VAL A 178 -6.94 -1.21 13.09
CA VAL A 178 -5.80 -1.11 12.19
C VAL A 178 -5.39 0.34 11.98
N LYS A 179 -4.12 0.53 11.66
CA LYS A 179 -3.54 1.82 11.29
C LYS A 179 -2.64 1.68 10.06
N LEU A 180 -2.72 2.67 9.19
CA LEU A 180 -1.83 2.80 8.04
C LEU A 180 -0.47 3.31 8.50
N ILE A 181 0.60 2.70 8.00
CA ILE A 181 1.98 3.02 8.35
C ILE A 181 2.82 3.28 7.09
N ASP A 182 4.07 3.70 7.29
CA ASP A 182 5.12 3.88 6.28
C ASP A 182 4.76 4.88 5.16
N PHE A 183 4.99 6.15 5.46
CA PHE A 183 4.80 7.27 4.54
C PHE A 183 6.07 7.58 3.72
N GLY A 184 7.00 6.63 3.63
CA GLY A 184 8.28 6.81 2.92
C GLY A 184 8.16 7.05 1.42
N LEU A 185 7.06 6.64 0.77
CA LEU A 185 6.76 6.94 -0.64
C LEU A 185 5.60 7.94 -0.80
N ALA A 186 5.01 8.39 0.30
CA ALA A 186 3.89 9.32 0.24
C ALA A 186 4.30 10.69 -0.33
N CYS A 187 3.40 11.32 -1.07
CA CYS A 187 3.66 12.59 -1.72
C CYS A 187 2.40 13.46 -1.78
N PRO A 188 2.54 14.78 -1.92
CA PRO A 188 1.42 15.64 -2.26
C PRO A 188 0.90 15.30 -3.67
N ALA A 189 -0.41 15.13 -3.84
CA ALA A 189 -1.01 14.87 -5.15
C ALA A 189 -0.65 15.95 -6.19
N SER A 190 -0.50 17.20 -5.73
CA SER A 190 -0.11 18.34 -6.58
C SER A 190 1.35 18.30 -7.06
N ALA A 191 2.18 17.44 -6.51
CA ALA A 191 3.61 17.32 -6.85
C ALA A 191 3.89 16.15 -7.81
N VAL A 192 2.89 15.32 -8.12
CA VAL A 192 3.03 14.16 -9.01
C VAL A 192 3.22 14.60 -10.46
N MET A 193 4.23 14.03 -11.11
CA MET A 193 4.60 14.32 -12.50
C MET A 193 4.38 13.10 -13.40
N PRO A 194 4.11 13.30 -14.72
CA PRO A 194 4.12 12.19 -15.68
C PRO A 194 5.46 11.43 -15.64
N GLY A 195 5.40 10.11 -15.60
CA GLY A 195 6.57 9.23 -15.51
C GLY A 195 7.05 8.96 -14.08
N ASP A 196 6.43 9.54 -13.05
CA ASP A 196 6.73 9.14 -11.67
C ASP A 196 6.31 7.69 -11.43
N ARG A 197 7.25 6.88 -10.91
CA ARG A 197 7.03 5.46 -10.61
C ARG A 197 7.21 5.23 -9.11
N VAL A 198 6.12 4.83 -8.45
CA VAL A 198 6.05 4.62 -6.99
C VAL A 198 5.38 3.28 -6.68
N GLY A 199 5.46 2.86 -5.42
CA GLY A 199 4.73 1.72 -4.87
C GLY A 199 5.41 0.37 -5.07
N THR A 200 4.66 -0.67 -4.78
CA THR A 200 5.11 -2.07 -4.77
C THR A 200 4.42 -2.83 -5.91
N VAL A 201 5.19 -3.59 -6.69
CA VAL A 201 4.68 -4.51 -7.72
C VAL A 201 3.59 -5.40 -7.12
N GLY A 202 2.50 -5.60 -7.85
CA GLY A 202 1.34 -6.37 -7.39
C GLY A 202 0.29 -5.53 -6.64
N TYR A 203 0.61 -4.29 -6.22
CA TYR A 203 -0.33 -3.35 -5.59
C TYR A 203 -0.50 -2.04 -6.36
N CYS A 204 0.39 -1.75 -7.31
CA CYS A 204 0.35 -0.53 -8.10
C CYS A 204 -0.85 -0.46 -9.02
N ALA A 205 -1.44 0.73 -9.14
CA ALA A 205 -2.51 1.01 -10.07
C ALA A 205 -2.02 1.06 -11.53
N PRO A 206 -2.88 0.78 -12.52
CA PRO A 206 -2.51 0.81 -13.93
C PRO A 206 -1.89 2.14 -14.37
N GLU A 207 -2.44 3.27 -13.93
CA GLU A 207 -1.91 4.60 -14.24
C GLU A 207 -0.47 4.79 -13.74
N VAL A 208 -0.11 4.21 -12.58
CA VAL A 208 1.25 4.26 -12.03
C VAL A 208 2.21 3.41 -12.87
N MET A 209 1.80 2.19 -13.25
CA MET A 209 2.61 1.29 -14.08
C MET A 209 2.83 1.86 -15.49
N LEU A 210 1.83 2.55 -16.03
CA LEU A 210 1.90 3.18 -17.37
C LEU A 210 2.56 4.56 -17.36
N GLY A 211 2.92 5.10 -16.19
CA GLY A 211 3.58 6.40 -16.06
C GLY A 211 2.67 7.60 -16.31
N LEU A 212 1.36 7.45 -16.09
CA LEU A 212 0.46 8.59 -16.02
C LEU A 212 0.63 9.34 -14.70
N PRO A 213 0.24 10.62 -14.62
CA PRO A 213 0.07 11.28 -13.34
C PRO A 213 -0.96 10.54 -12.51
N PHE A 214 -0.60 10.22 -11.26
CA PHE A 214 -1.47 9.53 -10.32
C PHE A 214 -1.94 10.46 -9.20
N ASN A 215 -2.98 10.08 -8.49
CA ASN A 215 -3.55 10.82 -7.38
C ASN A 215 -4.10 9.85 -6.31
N GLU A 216 -4.95 10.33 -5.41
CA GLU A 216 -5.55 9.56 -4.33
C GLU A 216 -6.35 8.33 -4.83
N ALA A 217 -6.82 8.33 -6.09
CA ALA A 217 -7.50 7.19 -6.68
C ALA A 217 -6.59 5.96 -6.83
N SER A 218 -5.27 6.15 -6.93
CA SER A 218 -4.31 5.04 -6.99
C SER A 218 -4.21 4.28 -5.66
N ASP A 219 -4.34 4.98 -4.52
CA ASP A 219 -4.44 4.31 -3.22
C ASP A 219 -5.74 3.50 -3.10
N MET A 220 -6.82 3.94 -3.75
CA MET A 220 -8.08 3.20 -3.77
C MET A 220 -7.98 1.88 -4.56
N TRP A 221 -7.22 1.86 -5.68
CA TRP A 221 -6.85 0.62 -6.37
C TRP A 221 -6.13 -0.34 -5.44
N SER A 222 -5.07 0.14 -4.79
CA SER A 222 -4.27 -0.66 -3.83
C SER A 222 -5.14 -1.20 -2.69
N LEU A 223 -6.08 -0.40 -2.17
CA LEU A 223 -7.05 -0.85 -1.15
C LEU A 223 -7.96 -1.96 -1.69
N GLY A 224 -8.37 -1.89 -2.95
CA GLY A 224 -9.13 -2.97 -3.62
C GLY A 224 -8.37 -4.28 -3.63
N LEU A 225 -7.06 -4.25 -3.94
CA LEU A 225 -6.19 -5.43 -3.91
C LEU A 225 -5.99 -5.97 -2.49
N VAL A 226 -5.80 -5.09 -1.50
CA VAL A 226 -5.76 -5.47 -0.07
C VAL A 226 -7.09 -6.12 0.34
N ALA A 227 -8.24 -5.61 -0.12
CA ALA A 227 -9.54 -6.18 0.21
C ALA A 227 -9.71 -7.62 -0.31
N VAL A 228 -9.20 -7.89 -1.52
CA VAL A 228 -9.16 -9.27 -2.06
C VAL A 228 -8.24 -10.15 -1.21
N GLU A 229 -7.04 -9.68 -0.91
CA GLU A 229 -6.08 -10.40 -0.08
C GLU A 229 -6.65 -10.71 1.32
N LEU A 230 -7.35 -9.77 1.96
CA LEU A 230 -8.04 -10.00 3.22
C LEU A 230 -9.11 -11.10 3.12
N GLY A 231 -9.89 -11.11 2.03
CA GLY A 231 -10.97 -12.07 1.82
C GLY A 231 -10.51 -13.46 1.38
N THR A 232 -9.41 -13.55 0.65
CA THR A 232 -8.90 -14.79 0.04
C THR A 232 -7.70 -15.38 0.77
N GLY A 233 -6.92 -14.54 1.46
CA GLY A 233 -5.65 -14.89 2.09
C GLY A 233 -4.45 -14.82 1.16
N VAL A 234 -4.64 -14.46 -0.12
CA VAL A 234 -3.58 -14.38 -1.14
C VAL A 234 -3.71 -13.12 -1.99
N PRO A 235 -2.61 -12.58 -2.52
CA PRO A 235 -2.64 -11.47 -3.47
C PRO A 235 -3.42 -11.82 -4.74
N LEU A 236 -4.13 -10.83 -5.32
CA LEU A 236 -4.92 -11.04 -6.55
C LEU A 236 -4.03 -11.18 -7.79
N TYR A 237 -3.03 -10.32 -7.93
CA TYR A 237 -2.15 -10.28 -9.10
C TYR A 237 -0.73 -10.67 -8.69
N PRO A 238 -0.35 -11.94 -8.82
CA PRO A 238 1.03 -12.36 -8.61
C PRO A 238 1.92 -11.88 -9.76
N GLY A 239 3.17 -11.52 -9.46
CA GLY A 239 4.14 -11.09 -10.46
C GLY A 239 5.36 -10.49 -9.80
N ASN A 240 6.50 -10.56 -10.50
CA ASN A 240 7.75 -9.96 -10.03
C ASN A 240 8.01 -8.61 -10.69
N GLU A 241 7.32 -8.33 -11.80
CA GLU A 241 7.47 -7.12 -12.62
C GLU A 241 6.10 -6.56 -13.02
N ASP A 242 6.06 -5.28 -13.38
CA ASP A 242 4.84 -4.61 -13.82
C ASP A 242 4.21 -5.28 -15.06
N TYR A 243 5.02 -5.84 -15.95
CA TYR A 243 4.55 -6.59 -17.11
C TYR A 243 3.68 -7.79 -16.70
N ASP A 244 4.11 -8.59 -15.71
CA ASP A 244 3.36 -9.73 -15.23
C ASP A 244 1.99 -9.29 -14.68
N VAL A 245 2.00 -8.24 -13.86
CA VAL A 245 0.80 -7.68 -13.23
C VAL A 245 -0.17 -7.12 -14.26
N LEU A 246 0.32 -6.31 -15.23
CA LEU A 246 -0.50 -5.77 -16.33
C LEU A 246 -1.11 -6.89 -17.17
N LYS A 247 -0.37 -7.94 -17.45
CA LYS A 247 -0.87 -9.12 -18.17
C LYS A 247 -2.07 -9.75 -17.45
N PHE A 248 -1.98 -9.99 -16.14
CA PHE A 248 -3.09 -10.52 -15.35
C PHE A 248 -4.28 -9.56 -15.30
N ILE A 249 -4.04 -8.25 -15.20
CA ILE A 249 -5.09 -7.24 -15.24
C ILE A 249 -5.85 -7.31 -16.57
N ILE A 250 -5.13 -7.38 -17.70
CA ILE A 250 -5.72 -7.47 -19.03
C ILE A 250 -6.51 -8.76 -19.21
N GLU A 251 -5.96 -9.88 -18.75
CA GLU A 251 -6.63 -11.19 -18.83
C GLU A 251 -7.94 -11.22 -18.02
N THR A 252 -8.00 -10.50 -16.91
CA THR A 252 -9.15 -10.54 -15.98
C THR A 252 -10.16 -9.42 -16.18
N GLN A 253 -9.70 -8.22 -16.59
CA GLN A 253 -10.54 -7.03 -16.68
C GLN A 253 -10.61 -6.43 -18.09
N GLY A 254 -9.81 -6.95 -19.01
CA GLY A 254 -9.64 -6.38 -20.33
C GLY A 254 -8.57 -5.29 -20.38
N GLN A 255 -8.38 -4.73 -21.58
CA GLN A 255 -7.40 -3.68 -21.83
C GLN A 255 -7.86 -2.36 -21.19
N PRO A 256 -6.93 -1.55 -20.62
CA PRO A 256 -7.23 -0.19 -20.25
C PRO A 256 -7.81 0.63 -21.42
N PRO A 257 -8.68 1.62 -21.16
CA PRO A 257 -9.24 2.47 -22.20
C PRO A 257 -8.14 3.17 -23.03
N ASP A 258 -8.40 3.40 -24.32
CA ASP A 258 -7.42 3.98 -25.26
C ASP A 258 -6.84 5.30 -24.73
N HIS A 259 -7.67 6.18 -24.14
CA HIS A 259 -7.20 7.45 -23.59
C HIS A 259 -6.20 7.29 -22.42
N VAL A 260 -6.23 6.18 -21.70
CA VAL A 260 -5.26 5.83 -20.66
C VAL A 260 -3.98 5.34 -21.29
N LEU A 261 -4.08 4.48 -22.31
CA LEU A 261 -2.91 3.97 -23.06
C LEU A 261 -2.19 5.07 -23.83
N ASP A 262 -2.93 5.93 -24.53
CA ASP A 262 -2.38 7.04 -25.33
C ASP A 262 -1.62 8.08 -24.48
N SER A 263 -2.00 8.21 -23.21
CA SER A 263 -1.41 9.19 -22.30
C SER A 263 -0.26 8.63 -21.44
N GLY A 264 -0.04 7.32 -21.43
CA GLY A 264 0.95 6.67 -20.59
C GLY A 264 2.36 6.80 -21.16
N VAL A 265 3.30 7.32 -20.34
CA VAL A 265 4.71 7.50 -20.72
C VAL A 265 5.40 6.16 -21.03
N TYR A 266 4.96 5.07 -20.36
CA TYR A 266 5.53 3.73 -20.48
C TYR A 266 4.65 2.76 -21.27
N THR A 267 3.60 3.24 -21.93
CA THR A 267 2.67 2.38 -22.68
C THR A 267 3.38 1.55 -23.74
N GLU A 268 4.30 2.15 -24.48
CA GLU A 268 5.07 1.47 -25.54
C GLU A 268 5.99 0.35 -25.01
N ASP A 269 6.34 0.36 -23.70
CA ASP A 269 7.14 -0.69 -23.09
C ASP A 269 6.32 -1.97 -22.87
N TYR A 270 4.99 -1.89 -22.82
CA TYR A 270 4.10 -3.00 -22.48
C TYR A 270 3.11 -3.39 -23.57
N PHE A 271 2.75 -2.45 -24.47
CA PHE A 271 1.72 -2.64 -25.48
C PHE A 271 2.28 -2.42 -26.90
N ILE A 272 1.90 -3.30 -27.81
CA ILE A 272 2.14 -3.16 -29.26
C ILE A 272 0.82 -2.69 -29.87
N GLU A 273 0.88 -1.71 -30.76
CA GLU A 273 -0.28 -1.18 -31.49
C GLU A 273 -0.86 -2.29 -32.38
N ASP A 274 -1.87 -3.03 -31.90
CA ASP A 274 -2.58 -4.03 -32.69
C ASP A 274 -4.09 -3.92 -32.45
N ASN A 275 -4.88 -3.97 -33.54
CA ASN A 275 -6.29 -3.68 -33.57
C ASN A 275 -7.14 -4.83 -33.00
N TYR A 276 -7.41 -4.86 -31.70
CA TYR A 276 -8.35 -5.81 -31.09
C TYR A 276 -9.56 -5.16 -30.42
N LYS A 277 -10.76 -5.61 -30.85
CA LYS A 277 -12.04 -5.31 -30.17
C LYS A 277 -12.40 -6.45 -29.24
N GLN A 278 -12.68 -6.16 -27.96
CA GLN A 278 -13.13 -7.15 -26.99
C GLN A 278 -14.60 -6.97 -26.58
N GLN A 279 -15.27 -8.10 -26.32
CA GLN A 279 -16.63 -8.22 -25.81
C GLN A 279 -16.64 -8.29 -24.28
N ARG A 280 -17.66 -7.67 -23.66
CA ARG A 280 -17.89 -7.67 -22.19
C ARG A 280 -18.76 -8.85 -21.78
N PRO A 281 -18.52 -9.49 -20.61
CA PRO A 281 -19.49 -10.35 -19.94
C PRO A 281 -20.34 -9.58 -18.92
N GLU A 282 -21.63 -9.83 -18.89
CA GLU A 282 -22.59 -9.32 -17.90
C GLU A 282 -22.97 -10.44 -16.90
N ASN A 283 -23.08 -10.12 -15.61
CA ASN A 283 -24.18 -10.40 -14.68
C ASN A 283 -23.80 -10.81 -13.25
N GLY A 284 -24.63 -10.29 -12.30
CA GLY A 284 -24.94 -10.90 -11.01
C GLY A 284 -23.90 -10.77 -9.90
N GLN A 285 -23.82 -9.60 -9.23
CA GLN A 285 -22.77 -9.35 -8.23
C GLN A 285 -23.30 -9.36 -6.79
N ARG A 286 -22.64 -10.14 -5.93
CA ARG A 286 -22.73 -9.97 -4.46
C ARG A 286 -22.07 -8.65 -4.07
N LEU A 287 -22.53 -8.00 -2.99
CA LEU A 287 -22.12 -6.63 -2.59
C LEU A 287 -20.60 -6.46 -2.42
N PHE A 288 -19.90 -7.46 -1.91
CA PHE A 288 -18.43 -7.40 -1.78
C PHE A 288 -17.74 -7.34 -3.15
N VAL A 289 -18.10 -8.23 -4.07
CA VAL A 289 -17.54 -8.25 -5.43
C VAL A 289 -17.87 -6.96 -6.18
N SER A 290 -19.08 -6.41 -5.99
CA SER A 290 -19.46 -5.11 -6.55
C SER A 290 -18.55 -3.99 -6.05
N LEU A 291 -18.27 -3.94 -4.75
CA LEU A 291 -17.37 -2.97 -4.17
C LEU A 291 -15.95 -3.10 -4.74
N ILE A 292 -15.40 -4.33 -4.76
CA ILE A 292 -14.06 -4.59 -5.30
C ILE A 292 -13.94 -4.15 -6.77
N LYS A 293 -14.92 -4.46 -7.62
CA LYS A 293 -14.90 -4.02 -9.02
C LYS A 293 -14.89 -2.50 -9.18
N GLN A 294 -15.59 -1.77 -8.31
CA GLN A 294 -15.57 -0.31 -8.32
C GLN A 294 -14.23 0.26 -7.81
N MET A 295 -13.56 -0.42 -6.85
CA MET A 295 -12.21 -0.06 -6.39
C MET A 295 -11.14 -0.38 -7.44
N LEU A 296 -11.34 -1.43 -8.22
CA LEU A 296 -10.42 -1.89 -9.28
C LEU A 296 -10.85 -1.41 -10.68
N ALA A 297 -11.52 -0.26 -10.80
CA ALA A 297 -11.77 0.34 -12.11
C ALA A 297 -10.45 0.78 -12.75
N LEU A 298 -10.22 0.39 -14.01
CA LEU A 298 -8.96 0.65 -14.73
C LEU A 298 -8.72 2.14 -14.96
N ASP A 299 -9.79 2.90 -15.23
CA ASP A 299 -9.75 4.36 -15.30
C ASP A 299 -9.89 4.93 -13.88
N ALA A 300 -8.85 5.62 -13.42
CA ALA A 300 -8.81 6.24 -12.09
C ALA A 300 -9.96 7.25 -11.88
N ASN A 301 -10.42 7.92 -12.95
CA ASN A 301 -11.54 8.86 -12.90
C ASN A 301 -12.91 8.18 -12.71
N GLN A 302 -13.00 6.88 -13.00
CA GLN A 302 -14.20 6.06 -12.80
C GLN A 302 -14.13 5.24 -11.50
N ARG A 303 -13.03 5.32 -10.77
CA ARG A 303 -12.80 4.56 -9.55
C ARG A 303 -13.57 5.19 -8.40
N ILE A 304 -14.21 4.33 -7.59
CA ILE A 304 -14.99 4.74 -6.40
C ILE A 304 -14.13 5.53 -5.41
N THR A 305 -14.68 6.61 -4.89
CA THR A 305 -14.01 7.46 -3.88
C THR A 305 -14.20 6.91 -2.46
N PRO A 306 -13.35 7.28 -1.48
CA PRO A 306 -13.53 6.87 -0.09
C PRO A 306 -14.91 7.19 0.48
N SER A 307 -15.47 8.36 0.15
CA SER A 307 -16.80 8.77 0.63
C SER A 307 -17.92 7.92 0.03
N GLU A 308 -17.78 7.44 -1.18
CA GLU A 308 -18.72 6.53 -1.83
C GLU A 308 -18.58 5.10 -1.29
N VAL A 309 -17.36 4.64 -1.04
CA VAL A 309 -17.09 3.34 -0.40
C VAL A 309 -17.82 3.25 0.94
N LEU A 310 -17.69 4.25 1.81
CA LEU A 310 -18.35 4.25 3.12
C LEU A 310 -19.89 4.26 3.05
N ARG A 311 -20.48 4.69 1.93
CA ARG A 311 -21.94 4.63 1.66
C ARG A 311 -22.38 3.37 0.92
N HIS A 312 -21.42 2.54 0.45
CA HIS A 312 -21.75 1.33 -0.30
C HIS A 312 -22.55 0.35 0.56
N PRO A 313 -23.58 -0.33 0.03
CA PRO A 313 -24.42 -1.27 0.78
C PRO A 313 -23.67 -2.40 1.49
N PHE A 314 -22.42 -2.67 1.12
CA PHE A 314 -21.52 -3.60 1.82
C PHE A 314 -21.32 -3.22 3.29
N PHE A 315 -21.33 -1.93 3.61
CA PHE A 315 -21.15 -1.43 4.99
C PHE A 315 -22.47 -1.30 5.77
N ASP A 316 -23.64 -1.56 5.14
CA ASP A 316 -24.91 -1.55 5.87
C ASP A 316 -24.96 -2.73 6.86
N PRO A 317 -25.10 -2.48 8.19
CA PRO A 317 -25.20 -3.54 9.19
C PRO A 317 -26.39 -4.50 8.99
N LYS A 318 -27.42 -4.07 8.27
CA LYS A 318 -28.62 -4.87 7.95
C LYS A 318 -28.42 -5.81 6.76
N SER A 319 -27.37 -5.64 5.97
CA SER A 319 -27.04 -6.57 4.91
C SER A 319 -26.43 -7.84 5.51
N SER A 320 -27.30 -8.83 5.81
CA SER A 320 -26.89 -10.16 6.26
C SER A 320 -26.22 -10.88 5.07
N LEU A 321 -24.90 -10.83 5.00
CA LEU A 321 -24.13 -11.53 3.99
C LEU A 321 -23.43 -12.71 4.64
N CYS A 322 -24.00 -13.91 4.46
CA CYS A 322 -23.22 -15.14 4.50
C CYS A 322 -22.19 -15.06 3.36
N ILE A 323 -20.93 -14.86 3.70
CA ILE A 323 -19.84 -15.20 2.78
C ILE A 323 -19.56 -16.69 3.03
N ASP A 324 -20.10 -17.50 2.16
CA ASP A 324 -19.76 -18.92 2.05
C ASP A 324 -18.39 -19.02 1.34
N THR A 325 -17.63 -20.07 1.64
CA THR A 325 -16.35 -20.42 0.99
C THR A 325 -16.44 -20.53 -0.55
N SER A 326 -17.65 -20.59 -1.10
CA SER A 326 -17.93 -20.41 -2.53
C SER A 326 -17.57 -19.03 -3.10
N MET A 327 -17.24 -18.02 -2.26
CA MET A 327 -16.78 -16.71 -2.74
C MET A 327 -15.36 -16.74 -3.34
N LEU A 328 -14.51 -17.66 -2.88
CA LEU A 328 -13.18 -17.85 -3.49
C LEU A 328 -13.32 -18.30 -4.95
N ALA A 329 -14.28 -19.19 -5.24
CA ALA A 329 -14.62 -19.58 -6.60
C ALA A 329 -15.22 -18.41 -7.41
N LEU A 330 -16.06 -17.56 -6.80
CA LEU A 330 -16.70 -16.43 -7.49
C LEU A 330 -15.75 -15.28 -7.80
N ILE A 331 -14.76 -15.00 -6.96
CA ILE A 331 -13.67 -14.06 -7.28
C ILE A 331 -12.80 -14.68 -8.37
N GLY A 332 -12.50 -16.00 -8.28
CA GLY A 332 -11.83 -16.76 -9.33
C GLY A 332 -12.63 -16.81 -10.64
N ASP A 333 -13.91 -17.16 -10.60
CA ASP A 333 -14.75 -17.35 -11.80
C ASP A 333 -15.18 -16.05 -12.48
N HIS A 334 -15.18 -14.91 -11.76
CA HIS A 334 -15.65 -13.62 -12.30
C HIS A 334 -14.57 -12.54 -12.47
N LEU A 335 -13.44 -12.66 -11.81
CA LEU A 335 -12.25 -11.82 -12.01
C LEU A 335 -11.11 -12.59 -12.70
N ILE A 336 -11.10 -13.92 -12.61
CA ILE A 336 -10.04 -14.79 -13.12
C ILE A 336 -10.68 -15.90 -13.96
N VAL A 337 -11.12 -15.58 -15.18
CA VAL A 337 -11.49 -16.62 -16.15
C VAL A 337 -10.20 -17.23 -16.68
N GLY A 338 -9.77 -18.37 -16.12
CA GLY A 338 -8.74 -19.21 -16.73
C GLY A 338 -7.40 -19.35 -16.03
N VAL A 339 -7.24 -18.92 -14.78
CA VAL A 339 -6.01 -19.21 -14.01
C VAL A 339 -6.25 -20.40 -13.08
N GLU A 340 -5.74 -21.58 -13.46
CA GLU A 340 -5.62 -22.71 -12.54
C GLU A 340 -4.61 -22.35 -11.44
N PHE A 341 -5.08 -22.17 -10.21
CA PHE A 341 -4.22 -22.11 -9.03
C PHE A 341 -3.62 -23.50 -8.78
N ASN A 342 -2.43 -23.76 -9.29
CA ASN A 342 -1.61 -24.84 -8.77
C ASN A 342 -1.16 -24.45 -7.35
N LEU A 343 -1.85 -25.00 -6.37
CA LEU A 343 -1.44 -25.02 -4.97
C LEU A 343 -0.14 -25.84 -4.87
N ILE A 344 0.98 -25.17 -4.67
CA ILE A 344 2.21 -25.75 -4.14
C ILE A 344 2.40 -25.21 -2.71
#